data_b46ce4e8468201aa457b26cbfac2a8cf
#
_entry.id   b46ce4e8468201aa457b26cbfac2a8cf
#
_cell.length_a   1.000
_cell.length_b   1.000
_cell.length_c   1.000
_cell.angle_alpha   90.00
_cell.angle_beta   90.00
_cell.angle_gamma   90.00
#
_symmetry.space_group_name_H-M   'P 1'
#
loop_
_entity.id
_entity.type
_entity.pdbx_description
1 polymer ?
#
loop_
_entity_poly.entity_id
_entity_poly.type
_entity_poly.pdbx_seq_one_letter_code
_entity_poly.pdbx_strand_id
1 'polypeptide(L)'
;MRRPALLSQVLTVNTLLVVATMFAASIAARLDLGDTAGSRQFLVLVAAVLATLMANNLIMRRRFAPLESLTRTMECVDLTLPGVRAQPQEGEPADVERLREAFNLMLARLESERTGSATAVLRAQEAERARVARDLHDEVNQALAAVSLRLAATAEHAPPEFAEELRETQRLAGQAMQELLGLARDLRPAALDDHGLLPALRTQVRLFGERWRIPAQFAADGPRPLLGEFEQLVVYRVVQEALSNIARHARAANVKVTVCGCNGAQVKVTVADDGEGFHPERARDGGSGLVGMRERALLAGGRLDVRSTPGAGTTVELTVRAREAQWR
;
A
#
# COMPACT_ATOMS: atom_id res chain seq x y z
N MET A 1 7.59 6.76 -39.28
CA MET A 1 7.74 8.19 -39.66
C MET A 1 7.95 8.97 -38.36
N ARG A 2 9.06 9.73 -38.25
CA ARG A 2 9.30 10.58 -37.05
C ARG A 2 8.31 11.75 -37.07
N ARG A 3 7.50 11.92 -36.03
CA ARG A 3 6.65 13.10 -35.87
C ARG A 3 7.53 14.33 -35.71
N PRO A 4 7.27 15.44 -36.41
CA PRO A 4 8.09 16.64 -36.30
C PRO A 4 8.03 17.25 -34.92
N ALA A 5 9.14 17.87 -34.48
CA ALA A 5 9.23 18.55 -33.19
C ALA A 5 8.21 19.68 -33.06
N LEU A 6 7.73 19.95 -31.84
CA LEU A 6 6.70 20.96 -31.57
C LEU A 6 7.09 22.34 -32.12
N LEU A 7 8.35 22.72 -31.93
CA LEU A 7 8.89 23.99 -32.43
C LEU A 7 8.82 24.09 -33.95
N SER A 8 9.18 23.05 -34.69
CA SER A 8 9.16 23.05 -36.18
C SER A 8 7.70 23.12 -36.68
N GLN A 9 6.77 22.47 -36.03
CA GLN A 9 5.35 22.51 -36.39
C GLN A 9 4.75 23.90 -36.16
N VAL A 10 5.05 24.53 -34.99
CA VAL A 10 4.61 25.89 -34.69
C VAL A 10 5.19 26.90 -35.68
N LEU A 11 6.50 26.80 -36.00
CA LEU A 11 7.16 27.68 -36.93
C LEU A 11 6.56 27.54 -38.36
N THR A 12 6.35 26.32 -38.83
CA THR A 12 5.77 26.03 -40.15
C THR A 12 4.35 26.61 -40.27
N VAL A 13 3.52 26.41 -39.27
CA VAL A 13 2.13 26.91 -39.25
C VAL A 13 2.12 28.43 -39.23
N ASN A 14 2.94 29.07 -38.37
CA ASN A 14 3.03 30.52 -38.34
C ASN A 14 3.52 31.13 -39.67
N THR A 15 4.55 30.52 -40.26
CA THR A 15 5.10 30.96 -41.57
C THR A 15 4.03 30.85 -42.66
N LEU A 16 3.32 29.68 -42.70
CA LEU A 16 2.24 29.47 -43.67
C LEU A 16 1.10 30.51 -43.52
N LEU A 17 0.74 30.82 -42.28
CA LEU A 17 -0.28 31.77 -41.94
C LEU A 17 0.09 33.22 -42.35
N VAL A 18 1.37 33.60 -42.10
CA VAL A 18 1.87 34.93 -42.50
C VAL A 18 1.89 35.04 -44.03
N VAL A 19 2.36 33.97 -44.71
CA VAL A 19 2.37 33.94 -46.18
C VAL A 19 0.93 34.02 -46.76
N ALA A 20 0.00 33.27 -46.18
CA ALA A 20 -1.42 33.31 -46.60
C ALA A 20 -2.06 34.68 -46.40
N THR A 21 -1.78 35.35 -45.28
CA THR A 21 -2.25 36.75 -45.03
C THR A 21 -1.62 37.76 -45.99
N MET A 22 -0.34 37.66 -46.26
CA MET A 22 0.35 38.52 -47.26
C MET A 22 -0.22 38.29 -48.67
N PHE A 23 -0.50 37.05 -49.02
CA PHE A 23 -1.08 36.71 -50.33
C PHE A 23 -2.53 37.23 -50.44
N ALA A 24 -3.35 37.04 -49.43
CA ALA A 24 -4.72 37.60 -49.38
C ALA A 24 -4.73 39.15 -49.48
N ALA A 25 -3.82 39.81 -48.75
CA ALA A 25 -3.64 41.27 -48.82
C ALA A 25 -3.20 41.72 -50.20
N SER A 26 -2.30 40.98 -50.85
CA SER A 26 -1.83 41.28 -52.23
C SER A 26 -2.93 41.14 -53.28
N ILE A 27 -3.78 40.12 -53.16
CA ILE A 27 -4.96 39.93 -54.02
C ILE A 27 -5.96 41.06 -53.81
N ALA A 28 -6.26 41.41 -52.57
CA ALA A 28 -7.17 42.49 -52.22
C ALA A 28 -6.69 43.86 -52.79
N ALA A 29 -5.38 44.11 -52.77
CA ALA A 29 -4.78 45.31 -53.31
C ALA A 29 -4.79 45.40 -54.87
N ARG A 30 -4.87 44.24 -55.58
CA ARG A 30 -4.91 44.19 -57.06
C ARG A 30 -6.32 44.23 -57.65
N LEU A 31 -7.36 44.02 -56.83
CA LEU A 31 -8.74 44.14 -57.26
C LEU A 31 -9.16 45.62 -57.25
N ASP A 32 -8.82 46.34 -58.36
CA ASP A 32 -9.19 47.71 -58.58
C ASP A 32 -10.72 47.80 -58.92
N LEU A 33 -11.54 48.05 -57.93
CA LEU A 33 -12.97 48.13 -58.06
C LEU A 33 -13.38 49.54 -57.57
N GLY A 34 -13.73 50.47 -58.50
CA GLY A 34 -14.12 51.82 -58.36
C GLY A 34 -14.63 52.38 -56.99
N ASP A 35 -14.84 53.67 -56.87
CA ASP A 35 -14.91 54.51 -55.66
C ASP A 35 -15.63 54.04 -54.37
N THR A 36 -16.42 52.98 -54.43
CA THR A 36 -16.96 52.28 -53.21
C THR A 36 -16.10 51.11 -52.73
N ALA A 37 -14.96 50.86 -53.36
CA ALA A 37 -14.12 49.72 -53.17
C ALA A 37 -13.23 49.78 -51.92
N GLY A 38 -12.83 50.97 -51.49
CA GLY A 38 -11.91 51.14 -50.35
C GLY A 38 -12.42 50.56 -49.03
N SER A 39 -13.70 50.74 -48.75
CA SER A 39 -14.35 50.21 -47.52
C SER A 39 -14.54 48.69 -47.58
N ARG A 40 -14.82 48.07 -48.72
CA ARG A 40 -14.98 46.66 -48.92
C ARG A 40 -13.63 45.95 -48.87
N GLN A 41 -12.59 46.51 -49.49
CA GLN A 41 -11.21 45.98 -49.42
C GLN A 41 -10.67 45.98 -47.99
N PHE A 42 -10.93 47.07 -47.22
CA PHE A 42 -10.58 47.16 -45.82
C PHE A 42 -11.29 46.07 -44.97
N LEU A 43 -12.61 45.88 -45.18
CA LEU A 43 -13.39 44.85 -44.48
C LEU A 43 -12.87 43.44 -44.81
N VAL A 44 -12.51 43.12 -46.03
CA VAL A 44 -11.95 41.81 -46.43
C VAL A 44 -10.58 41.59 -45.79
N LEU A 45 -9.73 42.61 -45.73
CA LEU A 45 -8.43 42.54 -45.07
C LEU A 45 -8.58 42.29 -43.57
N VAL A 46 -9.46 43.04 -42.90
CA VAL A 46 -9.74 42.84 -41.47
C VAL A 46 -10.30 41.44 -41.20
N ALA A 47 -11.24 40.95 -42.00
CA ALA A 47 -11.78 39.63 -41.89
C ALA A 47 -10.70 38.54 -42.09
N ALA A 48 -9.80 38.70 -43.07
CA ALA A 48 -8.69 37.77 -43.30
C ALA A 48 -7.68 37.73 -42.12
N VAL A 49 -7.36 38.90 -41.56
CA VAL A 49 -6.49 39.00 -40.37
C VAL A 49 -7.15 38.34 -39.16
N LEU A 50 -8.44 38.63 -38.90
CA LEU A 50 -9.18 38.02 -37.80
C LEU A 50 -9.30 36.51 -37.95
N ALA A 51 -9.60 36.01 -39.14
CA ALA A 51 -9.64 34.58 -39.43
C ALA A 51 -8.27 33.88 -39.19
N THR A 52 -7.19 34.56 -39.59
CA THR A 52 -5.82 34.11 -39.38
C THR A 52 -5.47 34.02 -37.89
N LEU A 53 -5.77 35.08 -37.13
CA LEU A 53 -5.52 35.11 -35.68
C LEU A 53 -6.35 34.02 -34.95
N MET A 54 -7.60 33.87 -35.38
CA MET A 54 -8.49 32.85 -34.81
C MET A 54 -7.98 31.43 -35.12
N ALA A 55 -7.59 31.18 -36.36
CA ALA A 55 -6.99 29.88 -36.76
C ALA A 55 -5.69 29.60 -36.01
N ASN A 56 -4.80 30.63 -35.89
CA ASN A 56 -3.56 30.49 -35.13
C ASN A 56 -3.84 30.18 -33.65
N ASN A 57 -4.74 30.89 -33.01
CA ASN A 57 -5.12 30.67 -31.63
C ASN A 57 -5.69 29.24 -31.42
N LEU A 58 -6.54 28.78 -32.34
CA LEU A 58 -7.12 27.43 -32.26
C LEU A 58 -6.03 26.35 -32.43
N ILE A 59 -5.12 26.51 -33.37
CA ILE A 59 -4.00 25.60 -33.61
C ILE A 59 -3.07 25.59 -32.40
N MET A 60 -2.72 26.77 -31.85
CA MET A 60 -1.89 26.88 -30.66
C MET A 60 -2.51 26.17 -29.46
N ARG A 61 -3.78 26.46 -29.17
CA ARG A 61 -4.50 25.81 -28.08
C ARG A 61 -4.47 24.29 -28.20
N ARG A 62 -4.74 23.73 -29.39
CA ARG A 62 -4.69 22.28 -29.63
C ARG A 62 -3.29 21.69 -29.46
N ARG A 63 -2.24 22.45 -29.80
CA ARG A 63 -0.84 21.99 -29.72
C ARG A 63 -0.29 22.03 -28.29
N PHE A 64 -0.75 22.99 -27.49
CA PHE A 64 -0.28 23.14 -26.11
C PHE A 64 -1.18 22.41 -25.06
N ALA A 65 -2.40 22.00 -25.42
CA ALA A 65 -3.30 21.26 -24.53
C ALA A 65 -2.64 20.00 -23.91
N PRO A 66 -1.86 19.17 -24.64
CA PRO A 66 -1.21 18.02 -24.04
C PRO A 66 -0.17 18.40 -22.98
N LEU A 67 0.54 19.51 -23.18
CA LEU A 67 1.52 20.01 -22.22
C LEU A 67 0.83 20.50 -20.93
N GLU A 68 -0.28 21.21 -21.07
CA GLU A 68 -1.06 21.67 -19.92
C GLU A 68 -1.64 20.51 -19.11
N SER A 69 -2.13 19.45 -19.78
CA SER A 69 -2.62 18.27 -19.09
C SER A 69 -1.50 17.51 -18.37
N LEU A 70 -0.30 17.44 -18.95
CA LEU A 70 0.86 16.84 -18.31
C LEU A 70 1.25 17.63 -17.06
N THR A 71 1.29 18.98 -17.14
CA THR A 71 1.59 19.84 -16.00
C THR A 71 0.56 19.65 -14.88
N ARG A 72 -0.72 19.61 -15.19
CA ARG A 72 -1.78 19.33 -14.19
C ARG A 72 -1.59 17.95 -13.55
N THR A 73 -1.24 16.93 -14.33
CA THR A 73 -0.96 15.61 -13.78
C THR A 73 0.24 15.67 -12.83
N MET A 74 1.31 16.41 -13.19
CA MET A 74 2.48 16.60 -12.33
C MET A 74 2.14 17.30 -11.00
N GLU A 75 1.26 18.29 -11.02
CA GLU A 75 0.82 19.01 -9.82
C GLU A 75 -0.09 18.17 -8.91
N CYS A 76 -0.88 17.27 -9.49
CA CYS A 76 -1.86 16.45 -8.76
C CYS A 76 -1.33 15.05 -8.37
N VAL A 77 -0.09 14.69 -8.74
CA VAL A 77 0.47 13.39 -8.37
C VAL A 77 0.67 13.30 -6.87
N ASP A 78 -0.11 12.43 -6.24
CA ASP A 78 0.11 12.00 -4.87
C ASP A 78 0.86 10.65 -4.88
N LEU A 79 2.11 10.66 -4.44
CA LEU A 79 2.94 9.46 -4.32
C LEU A 79 2.41 8.45 -3.29
N THR A 80 1.40 8.81 -2.50
CA THR A 80 0.73 7.87 -1.60
C THR A 80 -0.21 6.92 -2.34
N LEU A 81 -0.66 7.31 -3.55
CA LEU A 81 -1.54 6.53 -4.41
C LEU A 81 -0.74 5.99 -5.62
N PRO A 82 -0.23 4.75 -5.55
CA PRO A 82 0.55 4.18 -6.63
C PRO A 82 -0.28 3.98 -7.89
N GLY A 83 0.38 4.06 -9.06
CA GLY A 83 -0.23 3.75 -10.35
C GLY A 83 -0.77 4.95 -11.13
N VAL A 84 -0.68 6.18 -10.61
CA VAL A 84 -1.01 7.38 -11.36
C VAL A 84 0.00 7.56 -12.49
N ARG A 85 -0.49 7.71 -13.73
CA ARG A 85 0.34 7.90 -14.94
C ARG A 85 -0.28 8.96 -15.83
N ALA A 86 0.58 9.75 -16.47
CA ALA A 86 0.17 10.66 -17.52
C ALA A 86 -0.26 9.86 -18.76
N GLN A 87 -1.52 10.05 -19.19
CA GLN A 87 -2.10 9.30 -20.31
C GLN A 87 -1.70 9.91 -21.65
N PRO A 88 -1.50 9.10 -22.70
CA PRO A 88 -1.26 9.57 -24.05
C PRO A 88 -2.48 10.32 -24.59
N GLN A 89 -2.26 11.39 -25.39
CA GLN A 89 -3.31 12.14 -26.06
C GLN A 89 -3.22 12.00 -27.58
N GLU A 90 -4.38 11.99 -28.25
CA GLU A 90 -4.42 11.97 -29.71
C GLU A 90 -3.80 13.24 -30.29
N GLY A 91 -2.86 13.05 -31.25
CA GLY A 91 -2.16 14.16 -31.89
C GLY A 91 -1.04 14.78 -31.05
N GLU A 92 -0.60 14.13 -29.98
CA GLU A 92 0.50 14.56 -29.11
C GLU A 92 1.79 14.76 -29.94
N PRO A 93 2.49 15.92 -29.82
CA PRO A 93 3.79 16.12 -30.45
C PRO A 93 4.85 15.17 -29.87
N ALA A 94 5.83 14.76 -30.70
CA ALA A 94 6.87 13.82 -30.29
C ALA A 94 7.71 14.30 -29.08
N ASP A 95 7.86 15.60 -28.89
CA ASP A 95 8.61 16.15 -27.76
C ASP A 95 7.82 16.02 -26.45
N VAL A 96 6.47 16.19 -26.50
CA VAL A 96 5.59 16.01 -25.35
C VAL A 96 5.44 14.51 -25.01
N GLU A 97 5.35 13.65 -26.03
CA GLU A 97 5.36 12.19 -25.86
C GLU A 97 6.62 11.72 -25.09
N ARG A 98 7.81 12.20 -25.52
CA ARG A 98 9.06 11.88 -24.81
C ARG A 98 9.09 12.41 -23.38
N LEU A 99 8.58 13.62 -23.15
CA LEU A 99 8.50 14.19 -21.80
C LEU A 99 7.54 13.39 -20.91
N ARG A 100 6.40 12.98 -21.42
CA ARG A 100 5.42 12.12 -20.73
C ARG A 100 6.02 10.77 -20.36
N GLU A 101 6.75 10.15 -21.30
CA GLU A 101 7.42 8.86 -21.03
C GLU A 101 8.51 8.99 -19.97
N ALA A 102 9.34 10.05 -20.07
CA ALA A 102 10.38 10.32 -19.06
C ALA A 102 9.78 10.58 -17.69
N PHE A 103 8.67 11.32 -17.61
CA PHE A 103 7.94 11.56 -16.38
C PHE A 103 7.37 10.25 -15.79
N ASN A 104 6.68 9.43 -16.59
CA ASN A 104 6.15 8.15 -16.15
C ASN A 104 7.27 7.18 -15.68
N LEU A 105 8.43 7.20 -16.34
CA LEU A 105 9.58 6.41 -15.90
C LEU A 105 10.14 6.92 -14.56
N MET A 106 10.21 8.24 -14.37
CA MET A 106 10.64 8.83 -13.11
C MET A 106 9.66 8.44 -11.98
N LEU A 107 8.36 8.53 -12.21
CA LEU A 107 7.35 8.08 -11.23
C LEU A 107 7.53 6.60 -10.87
N ALA A 108 7.72 5.74 -11.86
CA ALA A 108 7.95 4.31 -11.63
C ALA A 108 9.20 4.04 -10.77
N ARG A 109 10.28 4.80 -10.98
CA ARG A 109 11.51 4.70 -10.17
C ARG A 109 11.25 5.16 -8.73
N LEU A 110 10.60 6.31 -8.54
CA LEU A 110 10.27 6.83 -7.21
C LEU A 110 9.35 5.87 -6.43
N GLU A 111 8.34 5.30 -7.07
CA GLU A 111 7.48 4.28 -6.46
C GLU A 111 8.27 3.03 -6.05
N SER A 112 9.18 2.57 -6.92
CA SER A 112 10.05 1.41 -6.63
C SER A 112 11.01 1.68 -5.49
N GLU A 113 11.66 2.84 -5.46
CA GLU A 113 12.58 3.24 -4.37
C GLU A 113 11.84 3.38 -3.05
N ARG A 114 10.66 4.00 -3.06
CA ARG A 114 9.83 4.16 -1.87
C ARG A 114 9.39 2.81 -1.32
N THR A 115 8.89 1.93 -2.19
CA THR A 115 8.46 0.57 -1.81
C THR A 115 9.63 -0.24 -1.30
N GLY A 116 10.79 -0.16 -1.95
CA GLY A 116 12.01 -0.83 -1.51
C GLY A 116 12.49 -0.34 -0.15
N SER A 117 12.53 0.97 0.07
CA SER A 117 12.91 1.57 1.34
C SER A 117 11.94 1.18 2.47
N ALA A 118 10.63 1.30 2.25
CA ALA A 118 9.63 0.91 3.23
C ALA A 118 9.71 -0.59 3.59
N THR A 119 9.94 -1.45 2.58
CA THR A 119 10.15 -2.89 2.80
C THR A 119 11.42 -3.16 3.61
N ALA A 120 12.52 -2.43 3.34
CA ALA A 120 13.76 -2.56 4.10
C ALA A 120 13.58 -2.15 5.56
N VAL A 121 12.90 -1.03 5.82
CA VAL A 121 12.58 -0.57 7.18
C VAL A 121 11.73 -1.60 7.91
N LEU A 122 10.69 -2.12 7.28
CA LEU A 122 9.84 -3.15 7.89
C LEU A 122 10.63 -4.42 8.22
N ARG A 123 11.48 -4.89 7.31
CA ARG A 123 12.36 -6.04 7.57
C ARG A 123 13.33 -5.80 8.71
N ALA A 124 13.96 -4.62 8.78
CA ALA A 124 14.85 -4.26 9.88
C ALA A 124 14.10 -4.22 11.22
N GLN A 125 12.89 -3.69 11.24
CA GLN A 125 12.03 -3.65 12.42
C GLN A 125 11.63 -5.05 12.90
N GLU A 126 11.29 -5.95 11.99
CA GLU A 126 10.97 -7.34 12.34
C GLU A 126 12.21 -8.14 12.77
N ALA A 127 13.37 -7.89 12.16
CA ALA A 127 14.64 -8.48 12.59
C ALA A 127 14.99 -8.04 14.02
N GLU A 128 14.80 -6.76 14.35
CA GLU A 128 15.02 -6.24 15.70
C GLU A 128 14.03 -6.85 16.71
N ARG A 129 12.75 -6.94 16.37
CA ARG A 129 11.76 -7.64 17.21
C ARG A 129 12.15 -9.09 17.46
N ALA A 130 12.66 -9.77 16.42
CA ALA A 130 13.14 -11.14 16.53
C ALA A 130 14.38 -11.27 17.43
N ARG A 131 15.29 -10.28 17.37
CA ARG A 131 16.46 -10.23 18.25
C ARG A 131 16.03 -10.04 19.71
N VAL A 132 15.21 -9.02 19.97
CA VAL A 132 14.69 -8.73 21.32
C VAL A 132 13.94 -9.95 21.91
N ALA A 133 13.11 -10.62 21.11
CA ALA A 133 12.39 -11.82 21.56
C ALA A 133 13.33 -12.96 21.97
N ARG A 134 14.44 -13.16 21.22
CA ARG A 134 15.45 -14.15 21.58
C ARG A 134 16.21 -13.76 22.83
N ASP A 135 16.64 -12.51 22.94
CA ASP A 135 17.37 -12.01 24.11
C ASP A 135 16.51 -12.16 25.39
N LEU A 136 15.20 -11.84 25.29
CA LEU A 136 14.25 -12.06 26.38
C LEU A 136 14.07 -13.53 26.72
N HIS A 137 14.01 -14.40 25.71
CA HIS A 137 13.85 -15.84 25.92
C HIS A 137 15.09 -16.44 26.60
N ASP A 138 16.28 -16.11 26.12
CA ASP A 138 17.50 -16.75 26.52
C ASP A 138 18.03 -16.19 27.87
N GLU A 139 18.13 -14.87 28.01
CA GLU A 139 18.72 -14.26 29.20
C GLU A 139 17.75 -14.20 30.39
N VAL A 140 16.52 -13.71 30.16
CA VAL A 140 15.58 -13.47 31.26
C VAL A 140 14.98 -14.79 31.75
N ASN A 141 14.66 -15.74 30.86
CA ASN A 141 14.17 -17.05 31.28
C ASN A 141 15.21 -17.84 32.07
N GLN A 142 16.50 -17.80 31.64
CA GLN A 142 17.55 -18.47 32.37
C GLN A 142 17.74 -17.86 33.78
N ALA A 143 17.71 -16.54 33.89
CA ALA A 143 17.83 -15.87 35.19
C ALA A 143 16.64 -16.18 36.11
N LEU A 144 15.40 -16.13 35.61
CA LEU A 144 14.20 -16.43 36.40
C LEU A 144 14.13 -17.94 36.79
N ALA A 145 14.54 -18.82 35.88
CA ALA A 145 14.64 -20.27 36.21
C ALA A 145 15.66 -20.53 37.34
N ALA A 146 16.83 -19.90 37.27
CA ALA A 146 17.84 -20.01 38.33
C ALA A 146 17.33 -19.46 39.68
N VAL A 147 16.64 -18.30 39.68
CA VAL A 147 16.00 -17.74 40.87
C VAL A 147 14.93 -18.71 41.42
N SER A 148 14.06 -19.23 40.57
CA SER A 148 12.99 -20.17 40.96
C SER A 148 13.55 -21.45 41.58
N LEU A 149 14.63 -21.99 40.99
CA LEU A 149 15.31 -23.19 41.53
C LEU A 149 15.93 -22.91 42.88
N ARG A 150 16.55 -21.75 43.05
CA ARG A 150 17.19 -21.34 44.32
C ARG A 150 16.18 -21.13 45.43
N LEU A 151 15.03 -20.52 45.11
CA LEU A 151 13.91 -20.37 46.04
C LEU A 151 13.34 -21.71 46.47
N ALA A 152 13.17 -22.66 45.56
CA ALA A 152 12.73 -24.03 45.86
C ALA A 152 13.69 -24.71 46.85
N ALA A 153 15.00 -24.71 46.53
CA ALA A 153 16.00 -25.32 47.39
C ALA A 153 16.09 -24.69 48.78
N THR A 154 15.89 -23.34 48.86
CA THR A 154 15.90 -22.65 50.15
C THR A 154 14.62 -22.99 50.96
N ALA A 155 13.45 -23.11 50.32
CA ALA A 155 12.19 -23.41 50.95
C ALA A 155 12.16 -24.82 51.57
N GLU A 156 12.92 -25.81 51.01
CA GLU A 156 13.05 -27.14 51.55
C GLU A 156 13.78 -27.18 52.94
N HIS A 157 14.67 -26.25 53.17
CA HIS A 157 15.49 -26.20 54.38
C HIS A 157 15.08 -25.07 55.34
N ALA A 158 14.12 -24.26 55.00
CA ALA A 158 13.63 -23.13 55.77
C ALA A 158 12.71 -23.56 56.92
N PRO A 159 12.72 -22.85 58.08
CA PRO A 159 11.69 -22.99 59.08
C PRO A 159 10.28 -22.83 58.50
N PRO A 160 9.27 -23.55 59.08
CA PRO A 160 7.90 -23.55 58.51
C PRO A 160 7.30 -22.15 58.28
N GLU A 161 7.64 -21.21 59.16
CA GLU A 161 7.21 -19.82 59.09
C GLU A 161 7.71 -19.03 57.85
N PHE A 162 8.88 -19.42 57.28
CA PHE A 162 9.46 -18.84 56.08
C PHE A 162 9.24 -19.66 54.83
N ALA A 163 9.01 -20.95 54.99
CA ALA A 163 8.83 -21.88 53.86
C ALA A 163 7.64 -21.50 52.95
N GLU A 164 6.55 -21.02 53.55
CA GLU A 164 5.37 -20.61 52.79
C GLU A 164 5.62 -19.31 51.99
N GLU A 165 6.28 -18.33 52.59
CA GLU A 165 6.67 -17.07 51.92
C GLU A 165 7.62 -17.30 50.73
N LEU A 166 8.55 -18.23 50.89
CA LEU A 166 9.46 -18.62 49.81
C LEU A 166 8.76 -19.33 48.67
N ARG A 167 7.76 -20.21 48.95
CA ARG A 167 6.94 -20.84 47.92
C ARG A 167 6.07 -19.82 47.18
N GLU A 168 5.50 -18.87 47.89
CA GLU A 168 4.70 -17.77 47.26
C GLU A 168 5.60 -16.91 46.34
N THR A 169 6.81 -16.57 46.79
CA THR A 169 7.79 -15.85 45.94
C THR A 169 8.20 -16.68 44.72
N GLN A 170 8.38 -17.97 44.85
CA GLN A 170 8.64 -18.88 43.72
C GLN A 170 7.48 -18.89 42.72
N ARG A 171 6.23 -18.94 43.23
CA ARG A 171 5.04 -18.90 42.39
C ARG A 171 4.96 -17.58 41.58
N LEU A 172 5.26 -16.44 42.21
CA LEU A 172 5.31 -15.12 41.55
C LEU A 172 6.40 -15.08 40.47
N ALA A 173 7.58 -15.62 40.75
CA ALA A 173 8.64 -15.74 39.75
C ALA A 173 8.22 -16.59 38.54
N GLY A 174 7.51 -17.72 38.80
CA GLY A 174 6.94 -18.55 37.74
C GLY A 174 5.90 -17.84 36.90
N GLN A 175 5.04 -17.01 37.53
CA GLN A 175 4.07 -16.19 36.81
C GLN A 175 4.74 -15.13 35.92
N ALA A 176 5.72 -14.40 36.46
CA ALA A 176 6.48 -13.42 35.69
C ALA A 176 7.18 -14.04 34.48
N MET A 177 7.74 -15.26 34.65
CA MET A 177 8.33 -16.03 33.54
C MET A 177 7.30 -16.36 32.45
N GLN A 178 6.09 -16.78 32.81
CA GLN A 178 5.02 -17.07 31.84
C GLN A 178 4.56 -15.82 31.11
N GLU A 179 4.46 -14.67 31.78
CA GLU A 179 4.12 -13.40 31.16
C GLU A 179 5.19 -12.93 30.17
N LEU A 180 6.47 -13.05 30.53
CA LEU A 180 7.59 -12.73 29.63
C LEU A 180 7.64 -13.63 28.40
N LEU A 181 7.39 -14.93 28.57
CA LEU A 181 7.27 -15.87 27.45
C LEU A 181 6.11 -15.51 26.53
N GLY A 182 5.00 -15.03 27.08
CA GLY A 182 3.88 -14.48 26.31
C GLY A 182 4.29 -13.28 25.49
N LEU A 183 4.97 -12.30 26.09
CA LEU A 183 5.47 -11.12 25.39
C LEU A 183 6.50 -11.46 24.30
N ALA A 184 7.44 -12.37 24.57
CA ALA A 184 8.41 -12.82 23.58
C ALA A 184 7.74 -13.49 22.36
N ARG A 185 6.69 -14.28 22.57
CA ARG A 185 5.87 -14.87 21.49
C ARG A 185 5.11 -13.81 20.67
N ASP A 186 4.61 -12.75 21.33
CA ASP A 186 3.93 -11.64 20.66
C ASP A 186 4.93 -10.82 19.81
N LEU A 187 6.19 -10.73 20.22
CA LEU A 187 7.26 -10.05 19.50
C LEU A 187 7.78 -10.84 18.30
N ARG A 188 7.92 -12.18 18.40
CA ARG A 188 8.44 -13.04 17.32
C ARG A 188 7.57 -14.27 17.09
N PRO A 189 7.12 -14.50 15.85
CA PRO A 189 6.53 -15.78 15.48
C PRO A 189 7.63 -16.84 15.22
N ALA A 190 8.32 -17.33 16.26
CA ALA A 190 9.30 -18.41 16.10
C ALA A 190 8.69 -19.63 15.38
N ALA A 191 7.40 -19.88 15.60
CA ALA A 191 6.65 -20.90 14.88
C ALA A 191 6.60 -20.69 13.35
N LEU A 192 6.80 -19.46 12.85
CA LEU A 192 6.82 -19.17 11.42
C LEU A 192 8.13 -19.65 10.79
N ASP A 193 9.25 -19.43 11.49
CA ASP A 193 10.59 -19.82 11.01
C ASP A 193 10.75 -21.34 11.02
N ASP A 194 10.25 -22.01 12.06
CA ASP A 194 10.47 -23.44 12.29
C ASP A 194 9.47 -24.34 11.54
N HIS A 195 8.24 -23.90 11.38
CA HIS A 195 7.12 -24.78 10.95
C HIS A 195 6.33 -24.21 9.76
N GLY A 196 6.62 -22.98 9.32
CA GLY A 196 5.94 -22.30 8.23
C GLY A 196 4.59 -21.68 8.63
N LEU A 197 3.94 -21.02 7.68
CA LEU A 197 2.80 -20.14 7.91
C LEU A 197 1.57 -20.83 8.52
N LEU A 198 1.11 -21.94 7.95
CA LEU A 198 -0.17 -22.54 8.37
C LEU A 198 -0.13 -23.09 9.81
N PRO A 199 0.92 -23.83 10.24
CA PRO A 199 1.06 -24.26 11.64
C PRO A 199 1.19 -23.07 12.59
N ALA A 200 1.92 -22.00 12.20
CA ALA A 200 2.05 -20.79 13.00
C ALA A 200 0.70 -20.09 13.22
N LEU A 201 -0.10 -19.90 12.16
CA LEU A 201 -1.43 -19.33 12.26
C LEU A 201 -2.39 -20.18 13.09
N ARG A 202 -2.37 -21.50 12.90
CA ARG A 202 -3.18 -22.44 13.71
C ARG A 202 -2.87 -22.29 15.19
N THR A 203 -1.59 -22.23 15.55
CA THR A 203 -1.14 -22.05 16.93
C THR A 203 -1.59 -20.70 17.47
N GLN A 204 -1.45 -19.63 16.70
CA GLN A 204 -1.86 -18.28 17.08
C GLN A 204 -3.37 -18.19 17.36
N VAL A 205 -4.21 -18.77 16.49
CA VAL A 205 -5.66 -18.79 16.66
C VAL A 205 -6.08 -19.61 17.91
N ARG A 206 -5.43 -20.75 18.13
CA ARG A 206 -5.68 -21.56 19.32
C ARG A 206 -5.33 -20.81 20.60
N LEU A 207 -4.12 -20.21 20.67
CA LEU A 207 -3.69 -19.43 21.83
C LEU A 207 -4.57 -18.21 22.09
N PHE A 208 -5.04 -17.57 21.03
CA PHE A 208 -6.04 -16.49 21.15
C PHE A 208 -7.31 -16.99 21.84
N GLY A 209 -7.88 -18.10 21.36
CA GLY A 209 -9.08 -18.70 21.96
C GLY A 209 -8.92 -19.06 23.43
N GLU A 210 -7.78 -19.65 23.79
CA GLU A 210 -7.45 -20.01 25.18
C GLU A 210 -7.29 -18.78 26.09
N ARG A 211 -6.56 -17.75 25.63
CA ARG A 211 -6.27 -16.53 26.40
C ARG A 211 -7.50 -15.68 26.66
N TRP A 212 -8.33 -15.49 25.64
CA TRP A 212 -9.47 -14.59 25.68
C TRP A 212 -10.79 -15.28 25.93
N ARG A 213 -10.78 -16.63 26.02
CA ARG A 213 -11.98 -17.47 26.20
C ARG A 213 -13.04 -17.24 25.13
N ILE A 214 -12.61 -16.96 23.89
CA ILE A 214 -13.44 -16.77 22.71
C ILE A 214 -13.26 -17.97 21.80
N PRO A 215 -14.30 -18.72 21.42
CA PRO A 215 -14.23 -19.78 20.43
C PRO A 215 -13.61 -19.26 19.13
N ALA A 216 -12.44 -19.82 18.78
CA ALA A 216 -11.68 -19.41 17.61
C ALA A 216 -11.41 -20.63 16.71
N GLN A 217 -11.79 -20.53 15.44
CA GLN A 217 -11.65 -21.60 14.46
C GLN A 217 -10.62 -21.23 13.39
N PHE A 218 -9.77 -22.20 13.03
CA PHE A 218 -8.84 -22.07 11.93
C PHE A 218 -9.16 -23.10 10.85
N ALA A 219 -9.30 -22.66 9.60
CA ALA A 219 -9.48 -23.51 8.42
C ALA A 219 -8.49 -23.12 7.32
N ALA A 220 -8.01 -24.11 6.60
CA ALA A 220 -7.13 -23.91 5.45
C ALA A 220 -7.61 -24.82 4.31
N ASP A 221 -8.00 -24.20 3.19
CA ASP A 221 -8.55 -24.88 2.03
C ASP A 221 -7.74 -24.59 0.76
N GLY A 222 -7.76 -25.56 -0.18
CA GLY A 222 -7.16 -25.43 -1.49
C GLY A 222 -5.67 -25.75 -1.57
N PRO A 223 -5.10 -25.58 -2.77
CA PRO A 223 -3.67 -25.83 -2.99
C PRO A 223 -2.84 -24.87 -2.14
N ARG A 224 -1.68 -25.35 -1.68
CA ARG A 224 -0.75 -24.56 -0.86
C ARG A 224 0.17 -23.72 -1.75
N PRO A 225 -0.18 -22.48 -2.09
CA PRO A 225 0.70 -21.64 -2.88
C PRO A 225 1.94 -21.27 -2.05
N LEU A 226 3.09 -21.26 -2.71
CA LEU A 226 4.35 -20.88 -2.08
C LEU A 226 4.39 -19.37 -1.90
N LEU A 227 4.28 -18.91 -0.66
CA LEU A 227 4.55 -17.53 -0.28
C LEU A 227 6.04 -17.38 0.04
N GLY A 228 6.64 -16.26 -0.34
CA GLY A 228 7.97 -15.89 0.11
C GLY A 228 7.97 -15.58 1.61
N GLU A 229 9.14 -15.56 2.23
CA GLU A 229 9.29 -15.30 3.67
C GLU A 229 8.65 -13.98 4.10
N PHE A 230 8.80 -12.94 3.27
CA PHE A 230 8.23 -11.63 3.56
C PHE A 230 6.70 -11.63 3.49
N GLU A 231 6.12 -12.28 2.48
CA GLU A 231 4.67 -12.42 2.33
C GLU A 231 4.08 -13.26 3.48
N GLN A 232 4.76 -14.32 3.90
CA GLN A 232 4.35 -15.13 5.06
C GLN A 232 4.34 -14.29 6.34
N LEU A 233 5.38 -13.48 6.55
CA LEU A 233 5.48 -12.56 7.69
C LEU A 233 4.34 -11.53 7.69
N VAL A 234 4.05 -10.93 6.54
CA VAL A 234 2.94 -9.96 6.40
C VAL A 234 1.60 -10.62 6.72
N VAL A 235 1.33 -11.80 6.18
CA VAL A 235 0.11 -12.57 6.50
C VAL A 235 0.00 -12.81 8.01
N TYR A 236 1.08 -13.30 8.62
CA TYR A 236 1.10 -13.56 10.05
C TYR A 236 0.80 -12.30 10.88
N ARG A 237 1.44 -11.17 10.56
CA ARG A 237 1.25 -9.90 11.28
C ARG A 237 -0.14 -9.31 11.09
N VAL A 238 -0.73 -9.44 9.90
CA VAL A 238 -2.10 -8.98 9.66
C VAL A 238 -3.11 -9.81 10.48
N VAL A 239 -2.94 -11.14 10.52
CA VAL A 239 -3.80 -11.99 11.37
C VAL A 239 -3.60 -11.66 12.85
N GLN A 240 -2.37 -11.44 13.30
CA GLN A 240 -2.05 -11.06 14.68
C GLN A 240 -2.74 -9.75 15.07
N GLU A 241 -2.64 -8.73 14.25
CA GLU A 241 -3.27 -7.43 14.49
C GLU A 241 -4.79 -7.51 14.46
N ALA A 242 -5.35 -8.29 13.51
CA ALA A 242 -6.80 -8.51 13.43
C ALA A 242 -7.32 -9.20 14.71
N LEU A 243 -6.66 -10.25 15.18
CA LEU A 243 -7.01 -10.93 16.43
C LEU A 243 -6.86 -10.00 17.65
N SER A 244 -5.80 -9.18 17.69
CA SER A 244 -5.60 -8.17 18.74
C SER A 244 -6.74 -7.14 18.78
N ASN A 245 -7.19 -6.69 17.60
CA ASN A 245 -8.31 -5.76 17.47
C ASN A 245 -9.62 -6.39 17.96
N ILE A 246 -9.86 -7.65 17.62
CA ILE A 246 -11.01 -8.39 18.11
C ILE A 246 -10.99 -8.46 19.64
N ALA A 247 -9.85 -8.82 20.24
CA ALA A 247 -9.72 -8.93 21.70
C ALA A 247 -9.98 -7.61 22.43
N ARG A 248 -9.55 -6.49 21.83
CA ARG A 248 -9.64 -5.16 22.47
C ARG A 248 -10.98 -4.46 22.23
N HIS A 249 -11.61 -4.73 21.08
CA HIS A 249 -12.66 -3.85 20.58
C HIS A 249 -13.96 -4.55 20.18
N ALA A 250 -13.94 -5.85 19.81
CA ALA A 250 -15.09 -6.45 19.14
C ALA A 250 -16.17 -6.99 20.07
N ARG A 251 -15.84 -7.42 21.30
CA ARG A 251 -16.76 -8.19 22.18
C ARG A 251 -17.40 -9.37 21.45
N ALA A 252 -16.63 -10.03 20.59
CA ALA A 252 -17.08 -11.11 19.76
C ALA A 252 -17.36 -12.38 20.58
N ALA A 253 -18.36 -13.15 20.18
CA ALA A 253 -18.65 -14.47 20.70
C ALA A 253 -17.91 -15.57 19.92
N ASN A 254 -17.60 -15.35 18.64
CA ASN A 254 -16.90 -16.31 17.79
C ASN A 254 -15.92 -15.61 16.85
N VAL A 255 -14.80 -16.29 16.55
CA VAL A 255 -13.79 -15.83 15.58
C VAL A 255 -13.48 -16.96 14.61
N LYS A 256 -13.37 -16.63 13.33
CA LYS A 256 -12.99 -17.57 12.29
C LYS A 256 -11.85 -17.00 11.45
N VAL A 257 -10.77 -17.79 11.32
CA VAL A 257 -9.64 -17.49 10.44
C VAL A 257 -9.59 -18.53 9.34
N THR A 258 -9.65 -18.09 8.09
CA THR A 258 -9.56 -18.98 6.91
C THR A 258 -8.43 -18.56 6.00
N VAL A 259 -7.71 -19.56 5.47
CA VAL A 259 -6.65 -19.38 4.47
C VAL A 259 -7.04 -20.20 3.25
N CYS A 260 -7.22 -19.53 2.11
CA CYS A 260 -7.54 -20.15 0.84
C CYS A 260 -6.48 -19.86 -0.21
N GLY A 261 -6.04 -20.89 -0.93
CA GLY A 261 -5.31 -20.71 -2.19
C GLY A 261 -6.27 -20.40 -3.32
N CYS A 262 -6.13 -19.25 -3.97
CA CYS A 262 -6.96 -18.85 -5.10
C CYS A 262 -6.16 -18.96 -6.41
N ASN A 263 -6.68 -19.78 -7.37
CA ASN A 263 -6.15 -19.87 -8.75
C ASN A 263 -4.62 -20.10 -8.89
N GLY A 264 -3.99 -20.75 -7.91
CA GLY A 264 -2.55 -21.04 -7.92
C GLY A 264 -1.59 -19.82 -7.81
N ALA A 265 -2.11 -18.61 -7.94
CA ALA A 265 -1.32 -17.37 -7.99
C ALA A 265 -1.56 -16.42 -6.81
N GLN A 266 -2.54 -16.69 -5.96
CA GLN A 266 -2.90 -15.82 -4.84
C GLN A 266 -3.26 -16.62 -3.59
N VAL A 267 -2.97 -16.06 -2.43
CA VAL A 267 -3.44 -16.51 -1.13
C VAL A 267 -4.39 -15.48 -0.58
N LYS A 268 -5.56 -15.94 -0.17
CA LYS A 268 -6.57 -15.14 0.50
C LYS A 268 -6.66 -15.58 1.96
N VAL A 269 -6.52 -14.64 2.86
CA VAL A 269 -6.66 -14.85 4.30
C VAL A 269 -7.80 -14.00 4.80
N THR A 270 -8.73 -14.62 5.51
CA THR A 270 -9.91 -13.93 6.06
C THR A 270 -9.94 -14.14 7.56
N VAL A 271 -10.07 -13.04 8.31
CA VAL A 271 -10.34 -13.04 9.75
C VAL A 271 -11.72 -12.42 9.93
N ALA A 272 -12.66 -13.17 10.47
CA ALA A 272 -14.04 -12.74 10.68
C ALA A 272 -14.43 -12.92 12.14
N ASP A 273 -15.12 -11.94 12.71
CA ASP A 273 -15.75 -11.96 14.03
C ASP A 273 -17.23 -11.58 13.93
N ASP A 274 -17.99 -12.00 14.95
CA ASP A 274 -19.40 -11.68 15.12
C ASP A 274 -19.65 -10.60 16.18
N GLY A 275 -18.67 -9.72 16.40
CA GLY A 275 -18.70 -8.70 17.45
C GLY A 275 -19.51 -7.45 17.12
N GLU A 276 -19.26 -6.36 17.90
CA GLU A 276 -19.99 -5.10 17.78
C GLU A 276 -19.79 -4.37 16.45
N GLY A 277 -18.71 -4.67 15.72
CA GLY A 277 -18.37 -3.98 14.48
C GLY A 277 -18.13 -2.47 14.65
N PHE A 278 -17.86 -1.78 13.54
CA PHE A 278 -17.63 -0.34 13.53
C PHE A 278 -17.89 0.27 12.14
N HIS A 279 -17.83 1.60 12.03
CA HIS A 279 -17.86 2.31 10.75
C HIS A 279 -16.45 2.50 10.18
N PRO A 280 -16.03 1.79 9.13
CA PRO A 280 -14.66 1.86 8.59
C PRO A 280 -14.25 3.25 8.10
N GLU A 281 -15.21 4.07 7.65
CA GLU A 281 -14.95 5.43 7.18
C GLU A 281 -14.52 6.37 8.33
N ARG A 282 -15.10 6.19 9.51
CA ARG A 282 -14.74 6.99 10.70
C ARG A 282 -13.44 6.53 11.36
N ALA A 283 -13.03 5.29 11.12
CA ALA A 283 -11.80 4.72 11.65
C ALA A 283 -10.55 5.07 10.81
N ARG A 284 -10.72 5.75 9.65
CA ARG A 284 -9.57 6.18 8.82
C ARG A 284 -8.65 7.17 9.52
N ASP A 285 -9.18 7.97 10.45
CA ASP A 285 -8.44 9.05 11.13
C ASP A 285 -7.88 8.66 12.51
N GLY A 286 -8.18 7.48 13.05
CA GLY A 286 -7.92 7.19 14.46
C GLY A 286 -7.18 5.91 14.83
N GLY A 287 -6.98 4.96 13.93
CA GLY A 287 -6.43 3.65 14.28
C GLY A 287 -5.14 3.30 13.54
N SER A 288 -3.97 3.40 14.21
CA SER A 288 -2.68 3.01 13.62
C SER A 288 -2.64 1.54 13.13
N GLY A 289 -3.44 0.65 13.71
CA GLY A 289 -3.47 -0.77 13.37
C GLY A 289 -4.00 -1.07 11.97
N LEU A 290 -5.14 -0.46 11.57
CA LEU A 290 -5.72 -0.66 10.23
C LEU A 290 -4.83 -0.06 9.13
N VAL A 291 -4.27 1.11 9.39
CA VAL A 291 -3.33 1.78 8.47
C VAL A 291 -2.10 0.89 8.29
N GLY A 292 -1.48 0.45 9.39
CA GLY A 292 -0.31 -0.43 9.34
C GLY A 292 -0.57 -1.79 8.67
N MET A 293 -1.78 -2.36 8.81
CA MET A 293 -2.15 -3.57 8.08
C MET A 293 -2.25 -3.33 6.56
N ARG A 294 -2.84 -2.19 6.13
CA ARG A 294 -2.93 -1.82 4.70
C ARG A 294 -1.56 -1.57 4.09
N GLU A 295 -0.70 -0.84 4.79
CA GLU A 295 0.67 -0.58 4.34
C GLU A 295 1.45 -1.88 4.16
N ARG A 296 1.41 -2.78 5.15
CA ARG A 296 2.06 -4.09 5.06
C ARG A 296 1.52 -4.93 3.89
N ALA A 297 0.21 -4.94 3.68
CA ALA A 297 -0.39 -5.64 2.55
C ALA A 297 0.11 -5.09 1.20
N LEU A 298 0.17 -3.76 1.08
CA LEU A 298 0.67 -3.09 -0.13
C LEU A 298 2.15 -3.41 -0.40
N LEU A 299 3.00 -3.40 0.63
CA LEU A 299 4.41 -3.75 0.54
C LEU A 299 4.65 -5.21 0.11
N ALA A 300 3.73 -6.11 0.46
CA ALA A 300 3.74 -7.50 -0.01
C ALA A 300 3.11 -7.68 -1.42
N GLY A 301 2.84 -6.59 -2.14
CA GLY A 301 2.18 -6.64 -3.45
C GLY A 301 0.74 -7.16 -3.39
N GLY A 302 0.11 -7.07 -2.21
CA GLY A 302 -1.24 -7.54 -1.92
C GLY A 302 -2.23 -6.40 -1.69
N ARG A 303 -3.41 -6.78 -1.24
CA ARG A 303 -4.51 -5.86 -0.91
C ARG A 303 -5.19 -6.29 0.38
N LEU A 304 -5.54 -5.31 1.22
CA LEU A 304 -6.35 -5.50 2.41
C LEU A 304 -7.71 -4.81 2.25
N ASP A 305 -8.78 -5.60 2.38
CA ASP A 305 -10.14 -5.11 2.44
C ASP A 305 -10.72 -5.34 3.85
N VAL A 306 -11.37 -4.32 4.42
CA VAL A 306 -12.01 -4.39 5.73
C VAL A 306 -13.48 -4.04 5.57
N ARG A 307 -14.33 -5.00 5.92
CA ARG A 307 -15.78 -4.83 5.95
C ARG A 307 -16.25 -4.93 7.39
N SER A 308 -16.91 -3.91 7.87
CA SER A 308 -17.49 -3.87 9.21
C SER A 308 -18.79 -3.06 9.19
N THR A 309 -19.74 -3.49 9.99
CA THR A 309 -21.00 -2.79 10.19
C THR A 309 -21.32 -2.86 11.67
N PRO A 310 -21.71 -1.76 12.33
CA PRO A 310 -22.12 -1.77 13.71
C PRO A 310 -23.21 -2.83 13.98
N GLY A 311 -22.96 -3.70 14.97
CA GLY A 311 -23.84 -4.81 15.33
C GLY A 311 -23.73 -6.07 14.48
N ALA A 312 -22.88 -6.11 13.44
CA ALA A 312 -22.75 -7.25 12.52
C ALA A 312 -21.31 -7.80 12.42
N GLY A 313 -20.41 -7.39 13.32
CA GLY A 313 -19.04 -7.86 13.37
C GLY A 313 -18.13 -7.22 12.33
N THR A 314 -16.92 -7.81 12.19
CA THR A 314 -15.89 -7.34 11.25
C THR A 314 -15.30 -8.50 10.46
N THR A 315 -15.01 -8.23 9.19
CA THR A 315 -14.27 -9.14 8.32
C THR A 315 -13.08 -8.40 7.73
N VAL A 316 -11.89 -8.89 8.04
CA VAL A 316 -10.62 -8.46 7.47
C VAL A 316 -10.19 -9.49 6.43
N GLU A 317 -10.01 -9.07 5.19
CA GLU A 317 -9.63 -9.91 4.07
C GLU A 317 -8.31 -9.42 3.47
N LEU A 318 -7.27 -10.24 3.54
CA LEU A 318 -5.97 -10.00 2.93
C LEU A 318 -5.79 -10.92 1.73
N THR A 319 -5.45 -10.34 0.58
CA THR A 319 -5.03 -11.09 -0.61
C THR A 319 -3.57 -10.76 -0.90
N VAL A 320 -2.71 -11.76 -1.01
CA VAL A 320 -1.30 -11.63 -1.40
C VAL A 320 -0.99 -12.50 -2.61
N ARG A 321 -0.03 -12.06 -3.45
CA ARG A 321 0.41 -12.87 -4.58
C ARG A 321 1.30 -14.01 -4.11
N ALA A 322 1.03 -15.21 -4.61
CA ALA A 322 1.94 -16.34 -4.47
C ALA A 322 3.09 -16.19 -5.47
N ARG A 323 4.29 -16.68 -5.12
CA ARG A 323 5.34 -16.86 -6.10
C ARG A 323 4.89 -17.94 -7.08
N GLU A 324 5.02 -17.68 -8.37
CA GLU A 324 4.89 -18.75 -9.36
C GLU A 324 5.87 -19.86 -8.99
N ALA A 325 5.34 -21.09 -8.86
CA ALA A 325 6.18 -22.26 -8.67
C ALA A 325 7.05 -22.38 -9.94
N GLN A 326 8.31 -21.98 -9.85
CA GLN A 326 9.30 -22.37 -10.87
C GLN A 326 9.47 -23.88 -10.74
N TRP A 327 8.77 -24.62 -11.57
CA TRP A 327 9.01 -26.04 -11.79
C TRP A 327 10.40 -26.13 -12.44
N ARG A 328 11.40 -26.55 -11.66
CA ARG A 328 12.64 -27.11 -12.19
C ARG A 328 12.53 -28.62 -12.22
#